data_75bcca05783a808a4a1a02a45a3f665d
#
_entry.id   75bcca05783a808a4a1a02a45a3f665d
#
_cell.length_a   1.000
_cell.length_b   1.000
_cell.length_c   1.000
_cell.angle_alpha   90.00
_cell.angle_beta   90.00
_cell.angle_gamma   90.00
#
_symmetry.space_group_name_H-M   'P 1'
#
loop_
_entity.id
_entity.type
_entity.pdbx_description
1 polymer ?
#
loop_
_entity_poly.entity_id
_entity_poly.type
_entity_poly.pdbx_seq_one_letter_code
_entity_poly.pdbx_strand_id
1 'polypeptide(L)'
;CFDHAAQTTGRTYQLCGFPPPSSGTLAIGQMLGILNNTPAGRMHIEQGLPSAEWLHFYTEAARLAFADRGQFVADPDFVQAPGGDWKTMWHPAYLKQRSSLIGNQSMKLAQPGHPAATKTAYAPMPAQEEYGTSHISVIDKEGNAVAMTTTIEAVFGARLMVNSGQGRHGGFLLNNELTDFSFAPTDAQGLPIANRVEGGKRPRSSMSPTLVFEKDSGKLKMTGGSPGGAVIIHYTGKLLIGTLQWGLNTQQAISLPNFSSLNGPTILEEKRFPERIVKALQVKGHEVRETPLPSGLQAIEVTPQGFFGGADPRREGIVMGPKP
;
A
#
# COMPACT_ATOMS: atom_id res chain seq x y z
N CYS A 1 1.75 -8.62 -11.50
CA CYS A 1 2.67 -7.49 -11.84
C CYS A 1 1.95 -6.46 -12.70
N PHE A 2 2.39 -5.22 -12.62
CA PHE A 2 1.97 -4.11 -13.48
C PHE A 2 3.17 -3.24 -13.86
N ASP A 3 3.06 -2.53 -14.98
CA ASP A 3 4.09 -1.60 -15.42
C ASP A 3 3.83 -0.20 -14.88
N HIS A 4 4.88 0.46 -14.42
CA HIS A 4 4.84 1.84 -13.92
C HIS A 4 5.88 2.69 -14.63
N ALA A 5 5.41 3.71 -15.36
CA ALA A 5 6.28 4.72 -15.96
C ALA A 5 6.57 5.82 -14.92
N ALA A 6 7.80 5.90 -14.45
CA ALA A 6 8.26 6.96 -13.59
C ALA A 6 8.53 8.22 -14.42
N GLN A 7 7.53 9.11 -14.51
CA GLN A 7 7.54 10.24 -15.46
C GLN A 7 8.66 11.27 -15.21
N THR A 8 9.14 11.36 -13.97
CA THR A 8 10.25 12.27 -13.60
C THR A 8 11.62 11.77 -14.06
N THR A 9 11.80 10.44 -14.18
CA THR A 9 13.07 9.82 -14.58
C THR A 9 13.04 9.29 -16.01
N GLY A 10 11.84 9.20 -16.62
CA GLY A 10 11.63 8.62 -17.95
C GLY A 10 11.81 7.11 -18.02
N ARG A 11 11.96 6.42 -16.88
CA ARG A 11 12.13 4.96 -16.82
C ARG A 11 10.82 4.24 -16.57
N THR A 12 10.73 3.04 -17.10
CA THR A 12 9.60 2.14 -16.81
C THR A 12 10.07 0.95 -16.00
N TYR A 13 9.28 0.62 -14.99
CA TYR A 13 9.53 -0.50 -14.08
C TYR A 13 8.35 -1.47 -14.11
N GLN A 14 8.63 -2.75 -13.89
CA GLN A 14 7.62 -3.75 -13.59
C GLN A 14 7.59 -3.98 -12.08
N LEU A 15 6.44 -3.73 -11.47
CA LEU A 15 6.19 -3.91 -10.06
C LEU A 15 5.38 -5.18 -9.84
N CYS A 16 5.89 -6.09 -9.02
CA CYS A 16 5.28 -7.37 -8.73
C CYS A 16 5.04 -7.52 -7.22
N GLY A 17 3.85 -7.96 -6.85
CA GLY A 17 3.47 -8.23 -5.47
C GLY A 17 2.33 -9.24 -5.39
N PHE A 18 1.71 -9.38 -4.22
CA PHE A 18 0.67 -10.38 -4.01
C PHE A 18 -0.61 -10.05 -4.79
N PRO A 19 -1.24 -11.08 -5.39
CA PRO A 19 -2.60 -10.95 -5.92
C PRO A 19 -3.65 -11.00 -4.80
N PRO A 20 -4.94 -10.77 -5.10
CA PRO A 20 -6.02 -11.05 -4.16
C PRO A 20 -5.96 -12.46 -3.57
N PRO A 21 -6.34 -12.63 -2.30
CA PRO A 21 -7.04 -11.67 -1.45
C PRO A 21 -6.21 -10.50 -0.94
N SER A 22 -4.89 -10.44 -1.16
CA SER A 22 -4.17 -9.21 -0.84
C SER A 22 -4.56 -8.09 -1.81
N SER A 23 -4.82 -6.92 -1.23
CA SER A 23 -5.25 -5.73 -1.97
C SER A 23 -4.11 -4.78 -2.28
N GLY A 24 -2.92 -5.00 -1.68
CA GLY A 24 -1.84 -4.03 -1.70
C GLY A 24 -1.35 -3.70 -3.11
N THR A 25 -0.98 -4.70 -3.87
CA THR A 25 -0.47 -4.52 -5.24
C THR A 25 -1.50 -3.84 -6.15
N LEU A 26 -2.80 -4.23 -6.02
CA LEU A 26 -3.88 -3.61 -6.79
C LEU A 26 -4.04 -2.13 -6.46
N ALA A 27 -4.11 -1.79 -5.17
CA ALA A 27 -4.30 -0.42 -4.73
C ALA A 27 -3.08 0.47 -5.07
N ILE A 28 -1.86 -0.02 -4.87
CA ILE A 28 -0.63 0.69 -5.26
C ILE A 28 -0.64 0.97 -6.76
N GLY A 29 -0.95 -0.04 -7.59
CA GLY A 29 -1.00 0.13 -9.04
C GLY A 29 -2.05 1.14 -9.47
N GLN A 30 -3.23 1.16 -8.85
CA GLN A 30 -4.24 2.19 -9.09
C GLN A 30 -3.76 3.57 -8.67
N MET A 31 -3.22 3.73 -7.46
CA MET A 31 -2.72 5.01 -6.97
C MET A 31 -1.66 5.60 -7.89
N LEU A 32 -0.65 4.80 -8.26
CA LEU A 32 0.43 5.24 -9.16
C LEU A 32 -0.10 5.55 -10.57
N GLY A 33 -1.01 4.72 -11.09
CA GLY A 33 -1.60 4.93 -12.40
C GLY A 33 -2.52 6.17 -12.46
N ILE A 34 -3.30 6.42 -11.41
CA ILE A 34 -4.12 7.64 -11.29
C ILE A 34 -3.21 8.86 -11.19
N LEU A 35 -2.17 8.83 -10.34
CA LEU A 35 -1.19 9.93 -10.20
C LEU A 35 -0.52 10.27 -11.53
N ASN A 36 -0.13 9.29 -12.31
CA ASN A 36 0.49 9.51 -13.62
C ASN A 36 -0.42 10.21 -14.64
N ASN A 37 -1.74 10.22 -14.40
CA ASN A 37 -2.70 10.98 -15.19
C ASN A 37 -3.00 12.37 -14.61
N THR A 38 -2.26 12.81 -13.59
CA THR A 38 -2.35 14.14 -12.96
C THR A 38 -1.00 14.87 -13.06
N PRO A 39 -0.93 16.18 -12.77
CA PRO A 39 0.34 16.89 -12.71
C PRO A 39 1.34 16.29 -11.72
N ALA A 40 0.87 15.64 -10.64
CA ALA A 40 1.72 15.02 -9.61
C ALA A 40 2.67 13.95 -10.15
N GLY A 41 2.32 13.27 -11.25
CA GLY A 41 3.21 12.30 -11.90
C GLY A 41 4.56 12.88 -12.34
N ARG A 42 4.66 14.21 -12.49
CA ARG A 42 5.88 14.93 -12.91
C ARG A 42 6.45 15.85 -11.83
N MET A 43 5.84 15.92 -10.66
CA MET A 43 6.30 16.77 -9.57
C MET A 43 7.45 16.10 -8.81
N HIS A 44 8.43 16.90 -8.44
CA HIS A 44 9.54 16.50 -7.57
C HIS A 44 9.26 16.92 -6.12
N ILE A 45 10.06 16.39 -5.19
CA ILE A 45 10.06 16.90 -3.82
C ILE A 45 10.67 18.29 -3.77
N GLU A 46 10.18 19.12 -2.85
CA GLU A 46 10.65 20.48 -2.61
C GLU A 46 11.24 20.55 -1.20
N GLN A 47 12.49 20.96 -1.08
CA GLN A 47 13.17 21.04 0.22
C GLN A 47 13.10 19.72 1.03
N GLY A 48 13.18 18.57 0.35
CA GLY A 48 13.15 17.26 0.98
C GLY A 48 11.75 16.73 1.35
N LEU A 49 10.67 17.42 0.97
CA LEU A 49 9.29 17.06 1.27
C LEU A 49 8.40 17.11 0.02
N PRO A 50 7.34 16.30 -0.06
CA PRO A 50 6.30 16.50 -1.05
C PRO A 50 5.55 17.81 -0.77
N SER A 51 5.22 18.56 -1.83
CA SER A 51 4.43 19.78 -1.72
C SER A 51 2.97 19.48 -1.32
N ALA A 52 2.27 20.51 -0.81
CA ALA A 52 0.84 20.37 -0.49
C ALA A 52 0.01 20.03 -1.73
N GLU A 53 0.40 20.52 -2.90
CA GLU A 53 -0.26 20.20 -4.17
C GLU A 53 -0.06 18.73 -4.55
N TRP A 54 1.17 18.23 -4.44
CA TRP A 54 1.45 16.81 -4.67
C TRP A 54 0.67 15.91 -3.70
N LEU A 55 0.66 16.26 -2.40
CA LEU A 55 -0.09 15.55 -1.36
C LEU A 55 -1.60 15.53 -1.62
N HIS A 56 -2.14 16.65 -2.15
CA HIS A 56 -3.53 16.70 -2.57
C HIS A 56 -3.81 15.64 -3.65
N PHE A 57 -3.07 15.64 -4.77
CA PHE A 57 -3.26 14.64 -5.82
C PHE A 57 -3.08 13.21 -5.32
N TYR A 58 -2.07 12.98 -4.49
CA TYR A 58 -1.79 11.65 -3.93
C TYR A 58 -2.95 11.15 -3.07
N THR A 59 -3.44 11.97 -2.14
CA THR A 59 -4.52 11.55 -1.23
C THR A 59 -5.86 11.41 -1.94
N GLU A 60 -6.11 12.21 -2.98
CA GLU A 60 -7.28 12.03 -3.84
C GLU A 60 -7.18 10.72 -4.66
N ALA A 61 -6.02 10.43 -5.25
CA ALA A 61 -5.78 9.15 -5.93
C ALA A 61 -5.94 7.96 -4.97
N ALA A 62 -5.47 8.11 -3.73
CA ALA A 62 -5.63 7.11 -2.69
C ALA A 62 -7.11 6.88 -2.34
N ARG A 63 -7.91 7.95 -2.17
CA ARG A 63 -9.36 7.81 -1.92
C ARG A 63 -10.05 6.99 -2.99
N LEU A 64 -9.75 7.28 -4.25
CA LEU A 64 -10.31 6.55 -5.39
C LEU A 64 -9.91 5.08 -5.38
N ALA A 65 -8.64 4.78 -5.14
CA ALA A 65 -8.14 3.41 -5.07
C ALA A 65 -8.71 2.63 -3.88
N PHE A 66 -8.84 3.27 -2.71
CA PHE A 66 -9.41 2.64 -1.52
C PHE A 66 -10.93 2.45 -1.60
N ALA A 67 -11.64 3.32 -2.31
CA ALA A 67 -13.05 3.11 -2.63
C ALA A 67 -13.23 1.82 -3.46
N ASP A 68 -12.43 1.67 -4.52
CA ASP A 68 -12.45 0.48 -5.36
C ASP A 68 -12.01 -0.78 -4.59
N ARG A 69 -10.95 -0.66 -3.77
CA ARG A 69 -10.49 -1.72 -2.87
C ARG A 69 -11.61 -2.22 -1.97
N GLY A 70 -12.32 -1.29 -1.33
CA GLY A 70 -13.42 -1.61 -0.42
C GLY A 70 -14.59 -2.32 -1.09
N GLN A 71 -14.83 -2.00 -2.36
CA GLN A 71 -15.94 -2.53 -3.14
C GLN A 71 -15.66 -3.91 -3.73
N PHE A 72 -14.44 -4.11 -4.27
CA PHE A 72 -14.20 -5.24 -5.16
C PHE A 72 -13.26 -6.29 -4.58
N VAL A 73 -12.27 -5.92 -3.76
CA VAL A 73 -11.17 -6.83 -3.43
C VAL A 73 -11.53 -7.76 -2.28
N ALA A 74 -11.53 -9.05 -2.58
CA ALA A 74 -11.74 -10.15 -1.64
C ALA A 74 -11.11 -11.43 -2.20
N ASP A 75 -11.34 -12.57 -1.56
CA ASP A 75 -10.84 -13.87 -1.99
C ASP A 75 -11.39 -14.25 -3.39
N PRO A 76 -10.51 -14.43 -4.40
CA PRO A 76 -10.90 -14.74 -5.77
C PRO A 76 -11.61 -16.10 -5.94
N ASP A 77 -11.48 -17.00 -4.98
CA ASP A 77 -12.19 -18.28 -5.01
C ASP A 77 -13.68 -18.11 -4.66
N PHE A 78 -14.07 -16.95 -4.09
CA PHE A 78 -15.43 -16.61 -3.64
C PHE A 78 -16.01 -15.38 -4.34
N VAL A 79 -15.16 -14.49 -4.85
CA VAL A 79 -15.58 -13.21 -5.43
C VAL A 79 -14.92 -13.01 -6.78
N GLN A 80 -15.73 -12.88 -7.81
CA GLN A 80 -15.23 -12.60 -9.15
C GLN A 80 -14.61 -11.21 -9.25
N ALA A 81 -13.47 -11.15 -9.95
CA ALA A 81 -12.87 -9.88 -10.35
C ALA A 81 -13.81 -9.07 -11.25
N PRO A 82 -13.76 -7.73 -11.20
CA PRO A 82 -14.48 -6.90 -12.17
C PRO A 82 -14.13 -7.29 -13.62
N GLY A 83 -15.15 -7.61 -14.43
CA GLY A 83 -14.94 -8.08 -15.79
C GLY A 83 -14.17 -9.40 -15.93
N GLY A 84 -14.03 -10.17 -14.84
CA GLY A 84 -13.34 -11.47 -14.82
C GLY A 84 -11.81 -11.38 -14.67
N ASP A 85 -11.23 -10.16 -14.63
CA ASP A 85 -9.79 -9.97 -14.47
C ASP A 85 -9.49 -8.75 -13.57
N TRP A 86 -8.71 -8.97 -12.52
CA TRP A 86 -8.26 -7.89 -11.61
C TRP A 86 -7.49 -6.78 -12.32
N LYS A 87 -6.84 -7.07 -13.46
CA LYS A 87 -6.12 -6.07 -14.26
C LYS A 87 -7.02 -5.00 -14.86
N THR A 88 -8.34 -5.23 -14.91
CA THR A 88 -9.31 -4.18 -15.31
C THR A 88 -9.24 -2.94 -14.44
N MET A 89 -8.85 -3.10 -13.16
CA MET A 89 -8.63 -2.01 -12.22
C MET A 89 -7.39 -1.16 -12.56
N TRP A 90 -6.48 -1.68 -13.39
CA TRP A 90 -5.29 -0.98 -13.90
C TRP A 90 -5.41 -0.56 -15.36
N HIS A 91 -6.56 -0.83 -16.00
CA HIS A 91 -6.72 -0.49 -17.40
C HIS A 91 -6.52 1.03 -17.62
N PRO A 92 -5.68 1.47 -18.58
CA PRO A 92 -5.33 2.88 -18.74
C PRO A 92 -6.53 3.81 -18.87
N ALA A 93 -7.58 3.40 -19.63
CA ALA A 93 -8.79 4.18 -19.78
C ALA A 93 -9.54 4.35 -18.44
N TYR A 94 -9.58 3.29 -17.61
CA TYR A 94 -10.19 3.35 -16.28
C TYR A 94 -9.41 4.26 -15.35
N LEU A 95 -8.08 4.14 -15.29
CA LEU A 95 -7.23 5.00 -14.48
C LEU A 95 -7.36 6.48 -14.89
N LYS A 96 -7.43 6.76 -16.19
CA LYS A 96 -7.68 8.11 -16.72
C LYS A 96 -9.07 8.63 -16.32
N GLN A 97 -10.10 7.79 -16.40
CA GLN A 97 -11.44 8.15 -15.94
C GLN A 97 -11.45 8.46 -14.45
N ARG A 98 -10.78 7.65 -13.63
CA ARG A 98 -10.68 7.90 -12.18
C ARG A 98 -9.92 9.20 -11.89
N SER A 99 -8.81 9.45 -12.57
CA SER A 99 -8.02 10.68 -12.37
C SER A 99 -8.80 11.95 -12.72
N SER A 100 -9.72 11.90 -13.69
CA SER A 100 -10.54 13.07 -14.08
C SER A 100 -11.55 13.52 -13.00
N LEU A 101 -11.76 12.70 -11.95
CA LEU A 101 -12.57 13.07 -10.79
C LEU A 101 -11.82 13.96 -9.80
N ILE A 102 -10.48 14.04 -9.90
CA ILE A 102 -9.66 14.85 -9.01
C ILE A 102 -9.74 16.32 -9.45
N GLY A 103 -10.41 17.13 -8.64
CA GLY A 103 -10.52 18.59 -8.84
C GLY A 103 -9.52 19.37 -7.99
N ASN A 104 -9.76 20.67 -7.85
CA ASN A 104 -8.92 21.56 -7.02
C ASN A 104 -9.22 21.45 -5.52
N GLN A 105 -10.35 20.85 -5.16
CA GLN A 105 -10.80 20.65 -3.78
C GLN A 105 -10.87 19.16 -3.48
N SER A 106 -10.65 18.81 -2.21
CA SER A 106 -10.77 17.43 -1.74
C SER A 106 -12.19 16.88 -1.94
N MET A 107 -12.28 15.69 -2.51
CA MET A 107 -13.56 14.96 -2.61
C MET A 107 -14.03 14.40 -1.25
N LYS A 108 -13.18 14.46 -0.20
CA LYS A 108 -13.42 13.95 1.16
C LYS A 108 -13.65 12.44 1.19
N LEU A 109 -14.64 11.96 0.46
CA LEU A 109 -15.01 10.55 0.33
C LEU A 109 -15.25 10.24 -1.16
N ALA A 110 -14.49 9.29 -1.69
CA ALA A 110 -14.64 8.79 -3.05
C ALA A 110 -15.69 7.67 -3.10
N GLN A 111 -16.44 7.63 -4.19
CA GLN A 111 -17.29 6.49 -4.51
C GLN A 111 -16.50 5.46 -5.34
N PRO A 112 -16.81 4.16 -5.20
CA PRO A 112 -16.25 3.14 -6.07
C PRO A 112 -16.56 3.42 -7.54
N GLY A 113 -15.61 3.06 -8.41
CA GLY A 113 -15.82 3.16 -9.85
C GLY A 113 -16.42 1.88 -10.44
N HIS A 114 -16.38 1.78 -11.77
CA HIS A 114 -16.90 0.64 -12.51
C HIS A 114 -15.83 0.09 -13.46
N PRO A 115 -14.81 -0.64 -12.94
CA PRO A 115 -13.81 -1.26 -13.80
C PRO A 115 -14.51 -2.21 -14.78
N ALA A 116 -14.11 -2.19 -16.06
CA ALA A 116 -14.74 -2.96 -17.14
C ALA A 116 -16.26 -2.73 -17.28
N ALA A 117 -16.78 -1.56 -16.87
CA ALA A 117 -18.22 -1.25 -16.86
C ALA A 117 -19.07 -2.29 -16.11
N THR A 118 -18.49 -3.03 -15.18
CA THR A 118 -19.15 -4.11 -14.44
C THR A 118 -20.03 -3.54 -13.34
N LYS A 119 -21.28 -3.99 -13.26
CA LYS A 119 -22.13 -3.79 -12.08
C LYS A 119 -21.72 -4.84 -11.04
N THR A 120 -21.50 -4.42 -9.82
CA THR A 120 -21.21 -5.33 -8.71
C THR A 120 -22.49 -5.66 -7.94
N ALA A 121 -22.54 -6.89 -7.40
CA ALA A 121 -23.56 -7.33 -6.47
C ALA A 121 -23.16 -7.14 -4.99
N TYR A 122 -22.10 -6.38 -4.73
CA TYR A 122 -21.55 -6.19 -3.39
C TYR A 122 -21.59 -4.72 -2.96
N ALA A 123 -21.80 -4.50 -1.64
CA ALA A 123 -21.66 -3.20 -1.00
C ALA A 123 -20.19 -2.90 -0.66
N PRO A 124 -19.79 -1.61 -0.56
CA PRO A 124 -18.49 -1.21 -0.07
C PRO A 124 -18.28 -1.67 1.38
N MET A 125 -17.09 -2.22 1.68
CA MET A 125 -16.72 -2.57 3.05
C MET A 125 -16.53 -1.30 3.88
N PRO A 126 -17.13 -1.20 5.08
CA PRO A 126 -16.87 -0.11 6.01
C PRO A 126 -15.39 -0.04 6.40
N ALA A 127 -14.92 1.15 6.78
CA ALA A 127 -13.58 1.30 7.34
C ALA A 127 -13.49 0.59 8.69
N GLN A 128 -12.41 -0.15 8.90
CA GLN A 128 -12.08 -0.80 10.17
C GLN A 128 -10.58 -0.73 10.41
N GLU A 129 -10.17 -0.86 11.67
CA GLU A 129 -8.76 -0.86 12.05
C GLU A 129 -8.11 -2.20 11.72
N GLU A 130 -6.88 -2.15 11.22
CA GLU A 130 -6.02 -3.30 10.93
C GLU A 130 -4.68 -3.07 11.66
N TYR A 131 -4.13 -4.10 12.30
CA TYR A 131 -2.94 -4.01 13.15
C TYR A 131 -1.86 -5.01 12.75
N GLY A 132 -0.68 -4.84 13.40
CA GLY A 132 0.42 -5.79 13.41
C GLY A 132 1.04 -6.06 12.04
N THR A 133 2.13 -6.71 11.98
CA THR A 133 2.81 -7.26 10.81
C THR A 133 4.32 -7.09 10.94
N SER A 134 5.10 -7.90 10.24
CA SER A 134 6.54 -7.73 10.03
C SER A 134 6.89 -7.86 8.56
N HIS A 135 8.01 -7.23 8.14
CA HIS A 135 8.50 -7.34 6.76
C HIS A 135 9.98 -7.67 6.73
N ILE A 136 10.37 -8.53 5.80
CA ILE A 136 11.76 -8.95 5.56
C ILE A 136 12.06 -8.88 4.07
N SER A 137 13.16 -8.23 3.72
CA SER A 137 13.73 -8.21 2.37
C SER A 137 15.08 -8.91 2.36
N VAL A 138 15.31 -9.80 1.41
CA VAL A 138 16.59 -10.53 1.26
C VAL A 138 16.99 -10.54 -0.20
N ILE A 139 18.29 -10.33 -0.47
CA ILE A 139 18.91 -10.61 -1.76
C ILE A 139 20.18 -11.40 -1.48
N ASP A 140 20.33 -12.56 -2.12
CA ASP A 140 21.56 -13.36 -2.00
C ASP A 140 22.64 -12.94 -3.02
N LYS A 141 23.80 -13.57 -2.95
CA LYS A 141 24.93 -13.26 -3.83
C LYS A 141 24.70 -13.66 -5.30
N GLU A 142 23.79 -14.58 -5.54
CA GLU A 142 23.36 -14.99 -6.87
C GLU A 142 22.31 -14.05 -7.48
N GLY A 143 21.76 -13.11 -6.69
CA GLY A 143 20.72 -12.17 -7.10
C GLY A 143 19.30 -12.70 -6.92
N ASN A 144 19.11 -13.86 -6.25
CA ASN A 144 17.78 -14.27 -5.86
C ASN A 144 17.23 -13.33 -4.80
N ALA A 145 15.96 -12.94 -4.92
CA ALA A 145 15.36 -11.95 -4.05
C ALA A 145 14.05 -12.44 -3.41
N VAL A 146 13.87 -12.07 -2.15
CA VAL A 146 12.64 -12.32 -1.41
C VAL A 146 12.15 -11.01 -0.82
N ALA A 147 10.86 -10.74 -0.99
CA ALA A 147 10.08 -9.77 -0.24
C ALA A 147 9.02 -10.56 0.55
N MET A 148 9.12 -10.60 1.87
CA MET A 148 8.21 -11.35 2.72
C MET A 148 7.55 -10.43 3.74
N THR A 149 6.21 -10.38 3.70
CA THR A 149 5.41 -9.74 4.75
C THR A 149 4.64 -10.85 5.47
N THR A 150 4.73 -10.89 6.80
CA THR A 150 4.13 -11.93 7.64
C THR A 150 3.44 -11.30 8.83
N THR A 151 2.34 -11.89 9.26
CA THR A 151 1.49 -11.33 10.32
C THR A 151 0.82 -12.43 11.17
N ILE A 152 0.46 -12.04 12.36
CA ILE A 152 -0.54 -12.74 13.19
C ILE A 152 -1.73 -11.80 13.48
N GLU A 153 -1.85 -10.73 12.71
CA GLU A 153 -2.76 -9.58 12.70
C GLU A 153 -2.47 -8.65 13.90
N ALA A 154 -3.08 -8.81 15.06
CA ALA A 154 -2.77 -7.98 16.22
C ALA A 154 -1.37 -8.30 16.78
N VAL A 155 -0.76 -7.35 17.53
CA VAL A 155 0.61 -7.46 18.06
C VAL A 155 0.86 -8.79 18.81
N PHE A 156 -0.16 -9.28 19.53
CA PHE A 156 -0.14 -10.57 20.24
C PHE A 156 -1.19 -11.54 19.66
N GLY A 157 -1.62 -11.36 18.45
CA GLY A 157 -2.64 -12.19 17.78
C GLY A 157 -3.90 -12.37 18.62
N ALA A 158 -4.37 -13.60 18.73
CA ALA A 158 -5.52 -13.96 19.55
C ALA A 158 -5.23 -13.94 21.06
N ARG A 159 -4.00 -13.58 21.48
CA ARG A 159 -3.51 -13.61 22.88
C ARG A 159 -3.53 -15.03 23.49
N LEU A 160 -3.53 -16.03 22.63
CA LEU A 160 -3.42 -17.44 22.99
C LEU A 160 -2.08 -17.97 22.51
N MET A 161 -1.39 -18.69 23.39
CA MET A 161 -0.11 -19.32 23.08
C MET A 161 -0.29 -20.83 22.97
N VAL A 162 0.24 -21.42 21.91
CA VAL A 162 0.36 -22.87 21.81
C VAL A 162 1.51 -23.32 22.68
N ASN A 163 1.24 -24.31 23.56
CA ASN A 163 2.23 -25.00 24.34
C ASN A 163 2.25 -26.49 23.93
N SER A 164 3.41 -27.05 23.70
CA SER A 164 3.57 -28.47 23.31
C SER A 164 3.10 -29.48 24.37
N GLY A 165 2.84 -29.03 25.60
CA GLY A 165 2.42 -29.89 26.72
C GLY A 165 3.44 -30.91 27.19
N GLN A 166 4.64 -30.94 26.59
CA GLN A 166 5.67 -31.96 26.87
C GLN A 166 6.84 -31.45 27.74
N GLY A 167 6.60 -30.39 28.51
CA GLY A 167 7.65 -29.81 29.37
C GLY A 167 8.83 -29.17 28.62
N ARG A 168 8.73 -29.03 27.30
CA ARG A 168 9.71 -28.30 26.46
C ARG A 168 9.42 -26.82 26.52
N HIS A 169 10.47 -26.01 26.66
CA HIS A 169 10.38 -24.57 26.51
C HIS A 169 10.10 -24.23 25.04
N GLY A 170 9.16 -23.35 24.81
CA GLY A 170 8.80 -22.84 23.47
C GLY A 170 7.30 -22.89 23.25
N GLY A 171 6.89 -22.15 22.25
CA GLY A 171 5.51 -21.99 21.81
C GLY A 171 5.44 -20.83 20.84
N PHE A 172 4.26 -20.61 20.28
CA PHE A 172 3.98 -19.46 19.42
C PHE A 172 2.58 -18.93 19.69
N LEU A 173 2.40 -17.64 19.43
CA LEU A 173 1.11 -16.98 19.52
C LEU A 173 0.22 -17.37 18.33
N LEU A 174 -1.04 -17.64 18.59
CA LEU A 174 -2.03 -17.85 17.54
C LEU A 174 -2.45 -16.51 16.96
N ASN A 175 -2.66 -16.47 15.63
CA ASN A 175 -3.17 -15.30 14.96
C ASN A 175 -4.65 -15.03 15.30
N ASN A 176 -5.11 -13.81 15.01
CA ASN A 176 -6.52 -13.41 15.00
C ASN A 176 -6.93 -12.91 13.60
N GLU A 177 -6.39 -13.48 12.53
CA GLU A 177 -6.52 -13.03 11.15
C GLU A 177 -7.96 -12.91 10.64
N LEU A 178 -8.91 -13.58 11.29
CA LEU A 178 -10.34 -13.47 10.98
C LEU A 178 -10.88 -12.05 11.15
N THR A 179 -10.22 -11.19 11.93
CA THR A 179 -10.60 -9.78 12.07
C THR A 179 -10.32 -8.94 10.83
N ASP A 180 -9.58 -9.48 9.84
CA ASP A 180 -9.40 -8.85 8.52
C ASP A 180 -10.62 -9.05 7.60
N PHE A 181 -11.58 -9.91 7.94
CA PHE A 181 -12.89 -9.89 7.33
C PHE A 181 -13.69 -8.65 7.74
N SER A 182 -14.65 -8.26 6.91
CA SER A 182 -15.61 -7.22 7.28
C SER A 182 -16.39 -7.63 8.54
N PHE A 183 -16.45 -6.75 9.53
CA PHE A 183 -17.26 -6.97 10.74
C PHE A 183 -18.77 -6.93 10.45
N ALA A 184 -19.17 -6.27 9.35
CA ALA A 184 -20.54 -6.30 8.85
C ALA A 184 -20.61 -7.22 7.62
N PRO A 185 -21.47 -8.26 7.60
CA PRO A 185 -21.60 -9.13 6.43
C PRO A 185 -22.35 -8.48 5.27
N THR A 186 -23.21 -7.49 5.58
CA THR A 186 -24.04 -6.75 4.63
C THR A 186 -24.06 -5.28 4.98
N ASP A 187 -24.46 -4.43 4.03
CA ASP A 187 -24.81 -3.03 4.31
C ASP A 187 -26.21 -2.89 4.94
N ALA A 188 -26.65 -1.63 5.15
CA ALA A 188 -27.96 -1.32 5.73
C ALA A 188 -29.15 -1.74 4.82
N GLN A 189 -28.91 -1.96 3.55
CA GLN A 189 -29.90 -2.43 2.56
C GLN A 189 -29.89 -3.95 2.38
N GLY A 190 -29.03 -4.66 3.12
CA GLY A 190 -28.89 -6.12 3.04
C GLY A 190 -28.00 -6.59 1.87
N LEU A 191 -27.35 -5.67 1.16
CA LEU A 191 -26.43 -6.03 0.08
C LEU A 191 -25.13 -6.63 0.68
N PRO A 192 -24.67 -7.81 0.24
CA PRO A 192 -23.52 -8.48 0.84
C PRO A 192 -22.22 -7.68 0.60
N ILE A 193 -21.31 -7.74 1.57
CA ILE A 193 -19.96 -7.19 1.43
C ILE A 193 -19.03 -8.26 0.84
N ALA A 194 -18.22 -7.90 -0.15
CA ALA A 194 -17.33 -8.84 -0.82
C ALA A 194 -16.41 -9.56 0.16
N ASN A 195 -15.82 -8.84 1.11
CA ASN A 195 -14.92 -9.38 2.15
C ASN A 195 -15.67 -9.84 3.43
N ARG A 196 -16.94 -10.26 3.34
CA ARG A 196 -17.64 -10.87 4.48
C ARG A 196 -17.04 -12.24 4.82
N VAL A 197 -17.19 -12.67 6.07
CA VAL A 197 -16.75 -13.99 6.52
C VAL A 197 -17.59 -15.10 5.87
N GLU A 198 -16.90 -16.13 5.37
CA GLU A 198 -17.50 -17.37 4.84
C GLU A 198 -16.58 -18.56 5.14
N GLY A 199 -17.15 -19.77 5.28
CA GLY A 199 -16.36 -20.97 5.53
C GLY A 199 -15.37 -21.26 4.39
N GLY A 200 -14.09 -21.46 4.71
CA GLY A 200 -13.03 -21.72 3.74
C GLY A 200 -12.48 -20.50 3.00
N LYS A 201 -13.06 -19.32 3.19
CA LYS A 201 -12.63 -18.07 2.58
C LYS A 201 -11.42 -17.47 3.32
N ARG A 202 -10.50 -16.89 2.57
CA ARG A 202 -9.38 -16.10 3.09
C ARG A 202 -9.81 -14.64 3.27
N PRO A 203 -9.44 -13.98 4.39
CA PRO A 203 -9.70 -12.56 4.57
C PRO A 203 -8.86 -11.73 3.59
N ARG A 204 -9.33 -10.51 3.31
CA ARG A 204 -8.56 -9.54 2.54
C ARG A 204 -7.38 -9.04 3.34
N SER A 205 -6.20 -9.04 2.73
CA SER A 205 -4.98 -8.49 3.32
C SER A 205 -4.59 -7.14 2.69
N SER A 206 -3.84 -6.34 3.45
CA SER A 206 -3.16 -5.11 2.99
C SER A 206 -1.66 -5.31 2.79
N MET A 207 -1.11 -6.47 3.09
CA MET A 207 0.30 -6.78 2.93
C MET A 207 0.75 -6.56 1.48
N SER A 208 1.86 -5.85 1.32
CA SER A 208 2.35 -5.37 0.02
C SER A 208 3.83 -5.69 -0.18
N PRO A 209 4.28 -6.96 0.01
CA PRO A 209 5.64 -7.29 -0.36
C PRO A 209 5.83 -7.07 -1.85
N THR A 210 6.89 -6.35 -2.23
CA THR A 210 7.06 -5.88 -3.60
C THR A 210 8.45 -6.17 -4.12
N LEU A 211 8.52 -6.73 -5.34
CA LEU A 211 9.71 -6.81 -6.16
C LEU A 211 9.57 -5.82 -7.32
N VAL A 212 10.62 -5.10 -7.61
CA VAL A 212 10.68 -4.13 -8.72
C VAL A 212 11.75 -4.56 -9.70
N PHE A 213 11.38 -4.60 -10.97
CA PHE A 213 12.29 -4.92 -12.07
C PHE A 213 12.37 -3.75 -13.04
N GLU A 214 13.55 -3.52 -13.62
CA GLU A 214 13.68 -2.64 -14.77
C GLU A 214 12.96 -3.27 -15.96
N LYS A 215 12.04 -2.53 -16.59
CA LYS A 215 11.20 -3.09 -17.66
C LYS A 215 12.02 -3.54 -18.88
N ASP A 216 13.03 -2.77 -19.25
CA ASP A 216 13.79 -3.00 -20.48
C ASP A 216 14.76 -4.17 -20.33
N SER A 217 15.39 -4.33 -19.17
CA SER A 217 16.42 -5.35 -18.92
C SER A 217 15.89 -6.60 -18.21
N GLY A 218 14.72 -6.51 -17.58
CA GLY A 218 14.18 -7.53 -16.71
C GLY A 218 14.99 -7.72 -15.41
N LYS A 219 16.00 -6.89 -15.15
CA LYS A 219 16.84 -7.01 -13.96
C LYS A 219 16.12 -6.53 -12.72
N LEU A 220 16.36 -7.22 -11.61
CA LEU A 220 15.88 -6.78 -10.30
C LEU A 220 16.46 -5.39 -9.98
N LYS A 221 15.57 -4.47 -9.60
CA LYS A 221 15.91 -3.12 -9.14
C LYS A 221 15.80 -3.01 -7.61
N MET A 222 14.78 -3.59 -7.01
CA MET A 222 14.53 -3.44 -5.58
C MET A 222 13.61 -4.55 -5.05
N THR A 223 13.79 -4.90 -3.77
CA THR A 223 12.82 -5.62 -2.96
C THR A 223 12.44 -4.78 -1.76
N GLY A 224 11.18 -4.79 -1.33
CA GLY A 224 10.75 -4.00 -0.18
C GLY A 224 9.31 -4.20 0.24
N GLY A 225 8.99 -3.66 1.40
CA GLY A 225 7.66 -3.64 1.99
C GLY A 225 7.67 -3.13 3.42
N SER A 226 6.52 -3.17 4.08
CA SER A 226 6.32 -2.63 5.43
C SER A 226 5.26 -3.40 6.20
N PRO A 227 5.34 -3.45 7.54
CA PRO A 227 4.16 -3.63 8.40
C PRO A 227 3.32 -2.36 8.47
N GLY A 228 2.09 -2.45 9.06
CA GLY A 228 1.29 -1.28 9.39
C GLY A 228 -0.20 -1.36 9.05
N GLY A 229 -0.82 -2.55 8.98
CA GLY A 229 -2.25 -2.69 8.66
C GLY A 229 -2.60 -2.09 7.29
N ALA A 230 -3.74 -1.45 7.15
CA ALA A 230 -4.19 -0.85 5.88
C ALA A 230 -3.23 0.23 5.33
N VAL A 231 -2.44 0.89 6.20
CA VAL A 231 -1.48 1.93 5.82
C VAL A 231 -0.22 1.34 5.16
N ILE A 232 0.01 0.02 5.23
CA ILE A 232 1.09 -0.67 4.50
C ILE A 232 1.13 -0.25 3.03
N ILE A 233 -0.03 -0.13 2.40
CA ILE A 233 -0.19 0.28 1.00
C ILE A 233 0.46 1.64 0.75
N HIS A 234 0.26 2.59 1.67
CA HIS A 234 0.83 3.94 1.58
C HIS A 234 2.33 3.95 1.88
N TYR A 235 2.78 3.19 2.88
CA TYR A 235 4.20 3.10 3.21
C TYR A 235 5.00 2.53 2.04
N THR A 236 4.53 1.42 1.47
CA THR A 236 5.14 0.83 0.28
C THR A 236 5.03 1.76 -0.94
N GLY A 237 3.87 2.39 -1.15
CA GLY A 237 3.68 3.39 -2.21
C GLY A 237 4.65 4.57 -2.09
N LYS A 238 4.85 5.11 -0.87
CA LYS A 238 5.83 6.17 -0.59
C LYS A 238 7.27 5.73 -0.91
N LEU A 239 7.65 4.52 -0.53
CA LEU A 239 8.97 3.95 -0.85
C LEU A 239 9.18 3.90 -2.37
N LEU A 240 8.21 3.37 -3.12
CA LEU A 240 8.27 3.25 -4.57
C LEU A 240 8.36 4.62 -5.26
N ILE A 241 7.54 5.59 -4.84
CA ILE A 241 7.59 6.95 -5.38
C ILE A 241 8.95 7.61 -5.06
N GLY A 242 9.40 7.50 -3.82
CA GLY A 242 10.67 8.08 -3.38
C GLY A 242 11.85 7.57 -4.19
N THR A 243 11.92 6.27 -4.40
CA THR A 243 13.04 5.65 -5.14
C THR A 243 12.89 5.77 -6.65
N LEU A 244 11.74 5.48 -7.22
CA LEU A 244 11.57 5.36 -8.66
C LEU A 244 11.29 6.70 -9.35
N GLN A 245 10.50 7.58 -8.72
CA GLN A 245 10.13 8.88 -9.29
C GLN A 245 11.04 10.01 -8.82
N TRP A 246 11.38 10.06 -7.53
CA TRP A 246 12.18 11.16 -6.99
C TRP A 246 13.67 10.89 -6.95
N GLY A 247 14.10 9.67 -7.30
CA GLY A 247 15.52 9.31 -7.38
C GLY A 247 16.24 9.29 -6.03
N LEU A 248 15.50 9.16 -4.94
CA LEU A 248 16.06 8.99 -3.60
C LEU A 248 16.65 7.60 -3.45
N ASN A 249 17.72 7.44 -2.69
CA ASN A 249 18.10 6.10 -2.27
C ASN A 249 17.09 5.51 -1.30
N THR A 250 17.13 4.20 -1.11
CA THR A 250 16.17 3.46 -0.29
C THR A 250 16.02 4.04 1.13
N GLN A 251 17.14 4.37 1.81
CA GLN A 251 17.07 4.92 3.16
C GLN A 251 16.44 6.33 3.19
N GLN A 252 16.75 7.17 2.21
CA GLN A 252 16.14 8.50 2.08
C GLN A 252 14.63 8.39 1.87
N ALA A 253 14.20 7.51 0.96
CA ALA A 253 12.77 7.28 0.68
C ALA A 253 12.03 6.73 1.90
N ILE A 254 12.64 5.81 2.65
CA ILE A 254 12.10 5.28 3.91
C ILE A 254 11.94 6.40 4.94
N SER A 255 12.94 7.26 5.07
CA SER A 255 13.00 8.34 6.07
C SER A 255 12.08 9.51 5.80
N LEU A 256 11.50 9.62 4.60
CA LEU A 256 10.46 10.64 4.31
C LEU A 256 9.31 10.53 5.31
N PRO A 257 8.67 11.67 5.68
CA PRO A 257 7.44 11.65 6.45
C PRO A 257 6.38 10.76 5.81
N ASN A 258 5.61 10.07 6.63
CA ASN A 258 4.50 9.25 6.17
C ASN A 258 3.23 10.10 5.96
N PHE A 259 2.42 9.69 4.98
CA PHE A 259 1.15 10.30 4.64
C PHE A 259 0.21 9.25 4.07
N SER A 260 -1.10 9.42 4.25
CA SER A 260 -2.09 8.46 3.79
C SER A 260 -3.50 9.05 3.66
N SER A 261 -4.37 8.30 3.00
CA SER A 261 -5.83 8.43 3.09
C SER A 261 -6.47 7.08 2.76
N LEU A 262 -7.28 6.56 3.65
CA LEU A 262 -7.99 5.29 3.50
C LEU A 262 -9.43 5.50 2.99
N ASN A 263 -9.63 6.46 2.10
CA ASN A 263 -10.92 6.99 1.67
C ASN A 263 -11.68 7.73 2.78
N GLY A 264 -10.98 8.63 3.45
CA GLY A 264 -11.48 9.47 4.53
C GLY A 264 -10.54 10.67 4.73
N PRO A 265 -10.22 11.05 5.97
CA PRO A 265 -9.28 12.13 6.24
C PRO A 265 -7.93 11.95 5.54
N THR A 266 -7.26 13.06 5.28
CA THR A 266 -5.84 13.08 4.94
C THR A 266 -5.05 12.95 6.23
N ILE A 267 -4.26 11.90 6.35
CA ILE A 267 -3.46 11.61 7.54
C ILE A 267 -2.01 11.94 7.22
N LEU A 268 -1.40 12.78 8.03
CA LEU A 268 0.01 13.15 7.98
C LEU A 268 0.73 12.66 9.24
N GLU A 269 1.98 12.24 9.10
CA GLU A 269 2.81 11.88 10.25
C GLU A 269 3.01 13.12 11.14
N GLU A 270 2.66 13.00 12.41
CA GLU A 270 2.68 14.12 13.36
C GLU A 270 4.07 14.77 13.47
N LYS A 271 4.11 16.11 13.57
CA LYS A 271 5.33 16.90 13.73
C LYS A 271 6.37 16.74 12.60
N ARG A 272 6.00 16.13 11.46
CA ARG A 272 6.90 15.90 10.34
C ARG A 272 6.63 16.81 9.15
N PHE A 273 5.48 17.47 9.11
CA PHE A 273 5.12 18.41 8.06
C PHE A 273 5.06 19.85 8.60
N PRO A 274 5.62 20.84 7.87
CA PRO A 274 5.47 22.23 8.23
C PRO A 274 4.00 22.67 8.21
N GLU A 275 3.63 23.56 9.13
CA GLU A 275 2.25 24.09 9.24
C GLU A 275 1.70 24.65 7.91
N ARG A 276 2.58 25.25 7.09
CA ARG A 276 2.19 25.78 5.76
C ARG A 276 1.60 24.69 4.86
N ILE A 277 2.10 23.44 4.94
CA ILE A 277 1.58 22.30 4.14
C ILE A 277 0.22 21.87 4.68
N VAL A 278 0.07 21.75 5.99
CA VAL A 278 -1.20 21.42 6.66
C VAL A 278 -2.27 22.44 6.29
N LYS A 279 -1.99 23.74 6.45
CA LYS A 279 -2.91 24.84 6.10
C LYS A 279 -3.27 24.84 4.61
N ALA A 280 -2.32 24.60 3.73
CA ALA A 280 -2.57 24.57 2.29
C ALA A 280 -3.51 23.42 1.91
N LEU A 281 -3.39 22.24 2.54
CA LEU A 281 -4.33 21.13 2.37
C LEU A 281 -5.72 21.47 2.93
N GLN A 282 -5.80 22.12 4.09
CA GLN A 282 -7.07 22.56 4.67
C GLN A 282 -7.80 23.57 3.77
N VAL A 283 -7.07 24.51 3.14
CA VAL A 283 -7.62 25.44 2.16
C VAL A 283 -8.20 24.69 0.95
N LYS A 284 -7.61 23.55 0.57
CA LYS A 284 -8.16 22.64 -0.45
C LYS A 284 -9.31 21.74 0.07
N GLY A 285 -9.84 22.01 1.26
CA GLY A 285 -10.98 21.30 1.84
C GLY A 285 -10.65 19.93 2.45
N HIS A 286 -9.36 19.57 2.61
CA HIS A 286 -9.00 18.35 3.32
C HIS A 286 -9.31 18.45 4.82
N GLU A 287 -9.93 17.40 5.36
CA GLU A 287 -9.81 17.11 6.79
C GLU A 287 -8.42 16.52 7.02
N VAL A 288 -7.53 17.30 7.64
CA VAL A 288 -6.17 16.85 7.92
C VAL A 288 -6.07 16.38 9.37
N ARG A 289 -5.58 15.17 9.57
CA ARG A 289 -5.24 14.61 10.89
C ARG A 289 -3.75 14.34 10.96
N GLU A 290 -3.11 14.83 12.01
CA GLU A 290 -1.72 14.52 12.32
C GLU A 290 -1.70 13.47 13.41
N THR A 291 -1.13 12.29 13.08
CA THR A 291 -1.07 11.13 13.98
C THR A 291 0.28 10.44 13.87
N PRO A 292 0.69 9.64 14.87
CA PRO A 292 1.79 8.70 14.67
C PRO A 292 1.50 7.77 13.50
N LEU A 293 2.46 7.63 12.61
CA LEU A 293 2.41 6.70 11.48
C LEU A 293 3.67 5.80 11.51
N PRO A 294 3.71 4.81 12.44
CA PRO A 294 4.90 3.99 12.69
C PRO A 294 5.08 2.91 11.61
N SER A 295 5.55 3.30 10.43
CA SER A 295 5.97 2.34 9.41
C SER A 295 7.17 1.52 9.90
N GLY A 296 7.37 0.35 9.29
CA GLY A 296 8.53 -0.51 9.51
C GLY A 296 9.12 -0.95 8.18
N LEU A 297 9.31 0.02 7.28
CA LEU A 297 9.83 -0.22 5.94
C LEU A 297 11.19 -0.90 5.99
N GLN A 298 11.33 -1.96 5.21
CA GLN A 298 12.61 -2.63 4.94
C GLN A 298 12.72 -2.80 3.43
N ALA A 299 13.87 -2.44 2.87
CA ALA A 299 14.07 -2.58 1.43
C ALA A 299 15.55 -2.71 1.08
N ILE A 300 15.83 -3.37 -0.04
CA ILE A 300 17.16 -3.48 -0.62
C ILE A 300 17.06 -3.06 -2.08
N GLU A 301 17.90 -2.12 -2.48
CA GLU A 301 18.04 -1.64 -3.85
C GLU A 301 19.30 -2.23 -4.49
N VAL A 302 19.19 -2.67 -5.74
CA VAL A 302 20.33 -3.07 -6.56
C VAL A 302 20.90 -1.82 -7.24
N THR A 303 22.16 -1.53 -7.00
CA THR A 303 22.87 -0.39 -7.56
C THR A 303 24.09 -0.85 -8.34
N PRO A 304 24.70 0.01 -9.18
CA PRO A 304 25.97 -0.33 -9.86
C PRO A 304 27.12 -0.67 -8.89
N GLN A 305 27.05 -0.20 -7.64
CA GLN A 305 28.07 -0.43 -6.60
C GLN A 305 27.75 -1.65 -5.71
N GLY A 306 26.65 -2.35 -5.97
CA GLY A 306 26.18 -3.49 -5.17
C GLY A 306 24.82 -3.24 -4.54
N PHE A 307 24.57 -3.86 -3.40
CA PHE A 307 23.29 -3.75 -2.70
C PHE A 307 23.30 -2.59 -1.71
N PHE A 308 22.20 -1.82 -1.70
CA PHE A 308 21.99 -0.73 -0.76
C PHE A 308 20.72 -1.00 0.05
N GLY A 309 20.86 -1.29 1.33
CA GLY A 309 19.74 -1.57 2.23
C GLY A 309 19.26 -0.31 2.97
N GLY A 310 17.97 -0.29 3.31
CA GLY A 310 17.35 0.71 4.16
C GLY A 310 16.45 0.08 5.19
N ALA A 311 16.47 0.61 6.42
CA ALA A 311 15.61 0.21 7.53
C ALA A 311 14.89 1.42 8.12
N ASP A 312 13.63 1.23 8.51
CA ASP A 312 12.79 2.30 9.02
C ASP A 312 13.21 2.72 10.44
N PRO A 313 13.55 3.99 10.67
CA PRO A 313 13.94 4.47 12.00
C PRO A 313 12.77 4.57 12.99
N ARG A 314 11.52 4.29 12.55
CA ARG A 314 10.33 4.34 13.41
C ARG A 314 10.09 3.05 14.19
N ARG A 315 10.79 1.96 13.81
CA ARG A 315 10.76 0.66 14.49
C ARG A 315 12.16 0.07 14.56
N GLU A 316 12.32 -0.98 15.38
CA GLU A 316 13.55 -1.76 15.42
C GLU A 316 13.69 -2.56 14.12
N GLY A 317 14.50 -2.07 13.23
CA GLY A 317 14.86 -2.74 11.99
C GLY A 317 16.33 -2.53 11.72
N ILE A 318 16.97 -3.51 11.07
CA ILE A 318 18.39 -3.45 10.72
C ILE A 318 18.63 -3.83 9.27
N VAL A 319 19.69 -3.28 8.70
CA VAL A 319 20.28 -3.75 7.46
C VAL A 319 21.50 -4.61 7.83
N MET A 320 21.56 -5.81 7.28
CA MET A 320 22.68 -6.71 7.44
C MET A 320 23.29 -7.05 6.08
N GLY A 321 24.61 -7.12 6.01
CA GLY A 321 25.35 -7.55 4.84
C GLY A 321 26.40 -8.59 5.22
N PRO A 322 27.07 -9.22 4.21
CA PRO A 322 28.21 -10.07 4.50
C PRO A 322 29.24 -9.27 5.30
N LYS A 323 29.83 -9.89 6.29
CA LYS A 323 31.00 -9.31 6.96
C LYS A 323 32.10 -9.11 5.91
N PRO A 324 32.79 -7.97 5.91
CA PRO A 324 33.93 -7.75 5.01
C PRO A 324 35.03 -8.77 5.21
#